data_385612c58b148416014e95cf7ec7071b
#
_entry.id   385612c58b148416014e95cf7ec7071b
#
_cell.length_a   1.000
_cell.length_b   1.000
_cell.length_c   1.000
_cell.angle_alpha   90.00
_cell.angle_beta   90.00
_cell.angle_gamma   90.00
#
_symmetry.space_group_name_H-M   'P 1'
#
loop_
_entity.id
_entity.type
_entity.pdbx_description
1 polymer ?
#
loop_
_entity_poly.entity_id
_entity_poly.type
_entity_poly.pdbx_seq_one_letter_code
_entity_poly.pdbx_strand_id
1 'polypeptide(L)'
;AVPDVSFMQSPPTNNLGYPYVKIMPGQNYDITLLASDADANDVVIMDVYGEPFEILNPASFNVSNTGNGNEIEGVFAWTPDISQVRSKPYVVVFRTTDNFFYFDETVQFEVSLTTAVEDVNVFEVMDIYPNPANTNFTLPINLDKGQRITLDIYNVLGVKVSSEELNLASGNHILVKDFDLRSGQYFVNLAAENGIAIT
;
A
#
# COMPACT_ATOMS: atom_id res chain seq x y z
N ALA A 1 -8.94 9.82 -34.17
CA ALA A 1 -9.43 9.21 -32.91
C ALA A 1 -8.73 9.86 -31.74
N VAL A 2 -9.09 9.49 -30.54
CA VAL A 2 -8.27 9.82 -29.34
C VAL A 2 -7.18 8.75 -29.27
N PRO A 3 -5.90 9.12 -29.07
CA PRO A 3 -4.85 8.13 -28.93
C PRO A 3 -5.11 7.21 -27.74
N ASP A 4 -4.80 5.93 -27.89
CA ASP A 4 -4.91 4.92 -26.84
C ASP A 4 -3.55 4.71 -26.17
N VAL A 5 -3.56 4.50 -24.85
CA VAL A 5 -2.37 4.15 -24.09
C VAL A 5 -2.66 3.02 -23.12
N SER A 6 -1.74 2.10 -23.00
CA SER A 6 -1.85 0.97 -22.09
C SER A 6 -0.50 0.62 -21.44
N PHE A 7 -0.54 0.12 -20.23
CA PHE A 7 0.64 -0.47 -19.59
C PHE A 7 0.87 -1.88 -20.16
N MET A 8 2.09 -2.21 -20.56
CA MET A 8 2.44 -3.60 -20.91
C MET A 8 2.23 -4.54 -19.72
N GLN A 9 2.53 -4.05 -18.51
CA GLN A 9 2.22 -4.69 -17.26
C GLN A 9 1.60 -3.66 -16.35
N SER A 10 0.34 -3.86 -15.98
CA SER A 10 -0.37 -2.93 -15.10
C SER A 10 0.35 -2.80 -13.76
N PRO A 11 0.67 -1.57 -13.31
CA PRO A 11 1.25 -1.34 -12.00
C PRO A 11 0.27 -1.77 -10.90
N PRO A 12 0.77 -2.06 -9.68
CA PRO A 12 -0.07 -2.26 -8.51
C PRO A 12 -1.01 -1.09 -8.29
N THR A 13 -2.16 -1.33 -7.65
CA THR A 13 -3.13 -0.28 -7.33
C THR A 13 -3.31 -0.14 -5.83
N ASN A 14 -3.70 1.06 -5.38
CA ASN A 14 -4.13 1.29 -4.00
C ASN A 14 -5.57 0.79 -3.77
N ASN A 15 -6.07 0.91 -2.55
CA ASN A 15 -7.44 0.50 -2.17
C ASN A 15 -8.56 1.22 -2.93
N LEU A 16 -8.24 2.32 -3.62
CA LEU A 16 -9.18 3.07 -4.46
C LEU A 16 -9.09 2.70 -5.94
N GLY A 17 -8.22 1.74 -6.30
CA GLY A 17 -8.01 1.28 -7.66
C GLY A 17 -7.09 2.16 -8.52
N TYR A 18 -6.41 3.16 -7.94
CA TYR A 18 -5.46 3.99 -8.67
C TYR A 18 -4.07 3.35 -8.72
N PRO A 19 -3.33 3.49 -9.85
CA PRO A 19 -1.95 3.02 -9.97
C PRO A 19 -1.06 3.59 -8.86
N TYR A 20 -0.50 2.71 -8.03
CA TYR A 20 0.25 3.08 -6.84
C TYR A 20 1.39 2.09 -6.59
N VAL A 21 2.61 2.57 -6.65
CA VAL A 21 3.81 1.76 -6.56
C VAL A 21 4.59 2.13 -5.30
N LYS A 22 4.99 1.15 -4.51
CA LYS A 22 5.92 1.34 -3.40
C LYS A 22 7.31 0.88 -3.82
N ILE A 23 8.31 1.73 -3.63
CA ILE A 23 9.71 1.48 -4.02
C ILE A 23 10.61 1.71 -2.81
N MET A 24 11.61 0.84 -2.62
CA MET A 24 12.69 1.10 -1.67
C MET A 24 13.80 1.93 -2.31
N PRO A 25 14.50 2.77 -1.53
CA PRO A 25 15.73 3.40 -1.98
C PRO A 25 16.74 2.39 -2.55
N GLY A 26 17.30 2.70 -3.70
CA GLY A 26 18.23 1.82 -4.42
C GLY A 26 17.58 0.71 -5.25
N GLN A 27 16.26 0.54 -5.16
CA GLN A 27 15.52 -0.39 -6.01
C GLN A 27 15.14 0.29 -7.33
N ASN A 28 15.50 -0.32 -8.45
CA ASN A 28 15.02 0.12 -9.77
C ASN A 28 13.57 -0.33 -9.98
N TYR A 29 12.76 0.56 -10.56
CA TYR A 29 11.41 0.25 -10.98
C TYR A 29 11.18 0.78 -12.39
N ASP A 30 10.71 -0.10 -13.28
CA ASP A 30 10.45 0.18 -14.69
C ASP A 30 8.96 0.05 -14.99
N ILE A 31 8.47 0.96 -15.84
CA ILE A 31 7.12 0.86 -16.44
C ILE A 31 7.28 1.01 -17.94
N THR A 32 6.69 0.09 -18.68
CA THR A 32 6.57 0.17 -20.13
C THR A 32 5.13 0.44 -20.51
N LEU A 33 4.94 1.49 -21.32
CA LEU A 33 3.65 1.87 -21.89
C LEU A 33 3.72 1.71 -23.42
N LEU A 34 2.60 1.28 -23.99
CA LEU A 34 2.37 1.29 -25.42
C LEU A 34 1.30 2.33 -25.73
N ALA A 35 1.53 3.13 -26.76
CA ALA A 35 0.56 4.08 -27.24
C ALA A 35 0.41 3.97 -28.77
N SER A 36 -0.84 4.08 -29.23
CA SER A 36 -1.17 3.99 -30.64
C SER A 36 -2.38 4.86 -30.97
N ASP A 37 -2.58 5.15 -32.25
CA ASP A 37 -3.80 5.76 -32.73
C ASP A 37 -4.40 4.91 -33.86
N ALA A 38 -5.74 4.86 -33.91
CA ALA A 38 -6.47 4.16 -34.96
C ALA A 38 -6.39 4.87 -36.30
N ASP A 39 -6.10 6.19 -36.31
CA ASP A 39 -5.93 6.99 -37.51
C ASP A 39 -4.49 6.86 -38.01
N ALA A 40 -4.31 6.08 -39.08
CA ALA A 40 -2.98 5.67 -39.58
C ALA A 40 -2.06 6.82 -40.03
N ASN A 41 -2.60 8.01 -40.18
CA ASN A 41 -1.83 9.20 -40.60
C ASN A 41 -1.45 10.11 -39.42
N ASP A 42 -1.95 9.84 -38.22
CA ASP A 42 -1.66 10.65 -37.05
C ASP A 42 -0.33 10.23 -36.42
N VAL A 43 0.41 11.20 -35.91
CA VAL A 43 1.69 10.99 -35.27
C VAL A 43 1.43 10.92 -33.76
N VAL A 44 1.62 9.75 -33.18
CA VAL A 44 1.52 9.56 -31.74
C VAL A 44 2.79 10.05 -31.06
N ILE A 45 2.63 10.86 -30.03
CA ILE A 45 3.72 11.40 -29.20
C ILE A 45 3.42 11.03 -27.77
N MET A 46 4.45 10.66 -27.02
CA MET A 46 4.35 10.38 -25.60
C MET A 46 5.33 11.25 -24.81
N ASP A 47 4.80 12.01 -23.86
CA ASP A 47 5.54 12.85 -22.93
C ASP A 47 5.30 12.39 -21.50
N VAL A 48 6.21 12.78 -20.61
CA VAL A 48 6.08 12.45 -19.19
C VAL A 48 6.33 13.69 -18.34
N TYR A 49 5.57 13.82 -17.25
CA TYR A 49 5.67 14.93 -16.31
C TYR A 49 5.68 14.40 -14.88
N GLY A 50 6.41 15.06 -14.01
CA GLY A 50 6.38 14.74 -12.59
C GLY A 50 7.65 15.09 -11.87
N GLU A 51 7.52 15.26 -10.56
CA GLU A 51 8.61 15.63 -9.67
C GLU A 51 9.84 14.69 -9.76
N PRO A 52 9.69 13.35 -10.00
CA PRO A 52 10.85 12.47 -10.14
C PRO A 52 11.86 12.84 -11.23
N PHE A 53 11.48 13.66 -12.20
CA PHE A 53 12.39 14.12 -13.27
C PHE A 53 13.20 15.38 -12.90
N GLU A 54 12.82 16.08 -11.82
CA GLU A 54 13.37 17.37 -11.42
C GLU A 54 14.23 17.30 -10.15
N ILE A 55 14.43 16.11 -9.60
CA ILE A 55 15.12 15.89 -8.33
C ILE A 55 16.52 15.28 -8.53
N LEU A 56 17.30 15.21 -7.47
CA LEU A 56 18.58 14.49 -7.47
C LEU A 56 18.31 12.99 -7.72
N ASN A 57 19.13 12.35 -8.56
CA ASN A 57 18.88 10.99 -9.07
C ASN A 57 17.52 10.90 -9.79
N PRO A 58 17.37 11.63 -10.90
CA PRO A 58 16.10 11.73 -11.59
C PRO A 58 15.68 10.41 -12.24
N ALA A 59 14.37 10.27 -12.44
CA ALA A 59 13.82 9.26 -13.33
C ALA A 59 14.23 9.52 -14.78
N SER A 60 14.18 8.50 -15.58
CA SER A 60 14.35 8.58 -17.04
C SER A 60 13.08 8.14 -17.77
N PHE A 61 12.87 8.69 -18.96
CA PHE A 61 11.81 8.26 -19.86
C PHE A 61 12.33 8.24 -21.29
N ASN A 62 12.21 7.12 -21.97
CA ASN A 62 12.68 6.93 -23.31
C ASN A 62 11.53 6.44 -24.20
N VAL A 63 11.34 7.08 -25.33
CA VAL A 63 10.30 6.71 -26.31
C VAL A 63 10.96 6.14 -27.55
N SER A 64 10.43 5.04 -28.05
CA SER A 64 10.87 4.39 -29.28
C SER A 64 9.69 3.94 -30.13
N ASN A 65 9.93 3.82 -31.45
CA ASN A 65 8.94 3.26 -32.36
C ASN A 65 9.03 1.74 -32.34
N THR A 66 7.90 1.06 -32.19
CA THR A 66 7.85 -0.42 -32.15
C THR A 66 8.03 -1.04 -33.53
N GLY A 67 7.91 -0.25 -34.60
CA GLY A 67 7.87 -0.74 -35.98
C GLY A 67 6.51 -1.29 -36.40
N ASN A 68 5.51 -1.16 -35.56
CA ASN A 68 4.15 -1.67 -35.80
C ASN A 68 3.18 -0.49 -36.06
N GLY A 69 3.12 -0.03 -37.30
CA GLY A 69 2.26 1.12 -37.67
C GLY A 69 2.69 2.42 -36.99
N ASN A 70 1.73 3.11 -36.38
CA ASN A 70 1.95 4.33 -35.55
C ASN A 70 1.99 4.05 -34.07
N GLU A 71 2.35 2.83 -33.69
CA GLU A 71 2.56 2.44 -32.28
C GLU A 71 3.94 2.85 -31.79
N ILE A 72 3.99 3.44 -30.60
CA ILE A 72 5.23 3.80 -29.89
C ILE A 72 5.26 3.16 -28.51
N GLU A 73 6.48 2.91 -28.02
CA GLU A 73 6.76 2.40 -26.69
C GLU A 73 7.46 3.47 -25.87
N GLY A 74 6.98 3.70 -24.65
CA GLY A 74 7.61 4.56 -23.67
C GLY A 74 8.08 3.74 -22.46
N VAL A 75 9.37 3.84 -22.11
CA VAL A 75 9.95 3.17 -20.95
C VAL A 75 10.34 4.20 -19.91
N PHE A 76 9.64 4.17 -18.79
CA PHE A 76 10.00 4.89 -17.57
C PHE A 76 10.90 4.01 -16.71
N ALA A 77 11.95 4.59 -16.14
CA ALA A 77 12.81 3.92 -15.16
C ALA A 77 13.22 4.89 -14.07
N TRP A 78 13.14 4.45 -12.82
CA TRP A 78 13.54 5.24 -11.67
C TRP A 78 14.16 4.38 -10.56
N THR A 79 15.30 4.84 -10.04
CA THR A 79 15.98 4.26 -8.88
C THR A 79 16.12 5.36 -7.83
N PRO A 80 15.13 5.55 -6.95
CA PRO A 80 15.21 6.59 -5.92
C PRO A 80 16.31 6.29 -4.91
N ASP A 81 16.85 7.31 -4.26
CA ASP A 81 17.78 7.17 -3.15
C ASP A 81 17.12 7.48 -1.79
N ILE A 82 17.92 7.36 -0.72
CA ILE A 82 17.45 7.56 0.65
C ILE A 82 16.93 8.98 0.92
N SER A 83 17.41 10.00 0.21
CA SER A 83 16.98 11.39 0.38
C SER A 83 15.56 11.65 -0.15
N GLN A 84 15.04 10.71 -0.95
CA GLN A 84 13.73 10.78 -1.58
C GLN A 84 12.63 10.07 -0.77
N VAL A 85 13.00 9.47 0.39
CA VAL A 85 12.03 8.85 1.30
C VAL A 85 11.12 9.93 1.90
N ARG A 86 9.81 9.76 1.67
CA ARG A 86 8.78 10.64 2.24
C ARG A 86 7.41 9.98 2.24
N SER A 87 6.51 10.46 3.11
CA SER A 87 5.13 9.96 3.22
C SER A 87 4.21 10.41 2.08
N LYS A 88 4.50 11.59 1.46
CA LYS A 88 3.72 12.09 0.32
C LYS A 88 4.21 11.41 -0.95
N PRO A 89 3.35 10.72 -1.72
CA PRO A 89 3.75 10.09 -2.97
C PRO A 89 4.25 11.12 -4.00
N TYR A 90 5.18 10.68 -4.83
CA TYR A 90 5.53 11.32 -6.09
C TYR A 90 4.47 10.98 -7.13
N VAL A 91 4.13 11.94 -7.98
CA VAL A 91 3.14 11.74 -9.04
C VAL A 91 3.85 11.83 -10.38
N VAL A 92 3.62 10.86 -11.24
CA VAL A 92 4.08 10.84 -12.62
C VAL A 92 2.87 10.74 -13.54
N VAL A 93 2.82 11.63 -14.52
CA VAL A 93 1.77 11.68 -15.54
C VAL A 93 2.39 11.35 -16.88
N PHE A 94 1.92 10.30 -17.50
CA PHE A 94 2.26 9.91 -18.87
C PHE A 94 1.19 10.46 -19.81
N ARG A 95 1.57 11.36 -20.69
CA ARG A 95 0.67 12.00 -21.66
C ARG A 95 0.93 11.45 -23.04
N THR A 96 -0.11 10.91 -23.66
CA THR A 96 -0.11 10.53 -25.07
C THR A 96 -0.96 11.53 -25.87
N THR A 97 -0.47 11.98 -27.02
CA THR A 97 -1.17 12.92 -27.88
C THR A 97 -0.93 12.63 -29.37
N ASP A 98 -1.93 12.94 -30.19
CA ASP A 98 -1.87 12.98 -31.65
C ASP A 98 -1.82 14.42 -32.21
N ASN A 99 -1.54 15.41 -31.38
CA ASN A 99 -1.61 16.86 -31.57
C ASN A 99 -3.03 17.47 -31.56
N PHE A 100 -4.08 16.67 -31.59
CA PHE A 100 -5.47 17.14 -31.52
C PHE A 100 -6.12 16.79 -30.21
N PHE A 101 -5.85 15.57 -29.71
CA PHE A 101 -6.35 15.04 -28.47
C PHE A 101 -5.20 14.59 -27.59
N TYR A 102 -5.45 14.45 -26.30
CA TYR A 102 -4.49 13.85 -25.38
C TYR A 102 -5.20 12.94 -24.39
N PHE A 103 -4.44 11.97 -23.91
CA PHE A 103 -4.83 11.07 -22.84
C PHE A 103 -3.73 11.02 -21.79
N ASP A 104 -4.11 11.11 -20.50
CA ASP A 104 -3.18 11.11 -19.37
C ASP A 104 -3.38 9.86 -18.53
N GLU A 105 -2.30 9.11 -18.35
CA GLU A 105 -2.20 8.05 -17.34
C GLU A 105 -1.35 8.53 -16.17
N THR A 106 -1.83 8.29 -14.95
CA THR A 106 -1.16 8.77 -13.73
C THR A 106 -0.75 7.61 -12.84
N VAL A 107 0.51 7.61 -12.40
CA VAL A 107 1.05 6.66 -11.44
C VAL A 107 1.60 7.40 -10.23
N GLN A 108 1.28 6.91 -9.04
CA GLN A 108 1.82 7.41 -7.78
C GLN A 108 2.95 6.50 -7.30
N PHE A 109 4.05 7.08 -6.82
CA PHE A 109 5.20 6.36 -6.28
C PHE A 109 5.44 6.79 -4.84
N GLU A 110 5.35 5.86 -3.91
CA GLU A 110 5.79 6.04 -2.53
C GLU A 110 7.22 5.49 -2.39
N VAL A 111 8.16 6.36 -2.03
CA VAL A 111 9.51 5.94 -1.68
C VAL A 111 9.58 5.77 -0.17
N SER A 112 9.71 4.54 0.31
CA SER A 112 9.74 4.21 1.73
C SER A 112 10.82 3.20 2.07
N LEU A 113 11.30 3.21 3.32
CA LEU A 113 12.33 2.28 3.79
C LEU A 113 11.80 0.85 3.98
N THR A 114 10.50 0.70 3.98
CA THR A 114 9.85 -0.59 4.07
C THR A 114 9.04 -0.83 2.80
N THR A 115 9.35 -1.91 2.07
CA THR A 115 8.36 -2.47 1.16
C THR A 115 7.19 -2.86 2.01
N ALA A 116 6.08 -2.17 1.80
CA ALA A 116 4.84 -2.42 2.48
C ALA A 116 4.86 -3.66 3.38
N VAL A 117 4.80 -3.46 4.67
CA VAL A 117 3.72 -4.17 5.33
C VAL A 117 2.48 -3.76 4.52
N GLU A 118 1.93 -4.63 3.68
CA GLU A 118 0.50 -4.63 3.51
C GLU A 118 -0.04 -4.40 4.92
N ASP A 119 -1.01 -3.47 5.08
CA ASP A 119 -1.95 -3.59 6.18
C ASP A 119 -2.67 -4.93 5.94
N VAL A 120 -1.95 -5.98 6.18
CA VAL A 120 -2.55 -7.26 6.44
C VAL A 120 -3.21 -6.99 7.78
N ASN A 121 -4.50 -6.66 7.76
CA ASN A 121 -5.35 -6.87 8.89
C ASN A 121 -5.22 -8.37 9.20
N VAL A 122 -4.18 -8.71 9.96
CA VAL A 122 -3.84 -10.09 10.27
C VAL A 122 -4.95 -10.68 11.13
N PHE A 123 -5.78 -9.80 11.68
CA PHE A 123 -6.98 -10.15 12.43
C PHE A 123 -7.93 -8.94 12.58
N GLU A 124 -9.21 -9.22 12.61
CA GLU A 124 -10.27 -8.29 12.95
C GLU A 124 -10.65 -8.47 14.41
N VAL A 125 -10.74 -7.36 15.14
CA VAL A 125 -11.14 -7.34 16.56
C VAL A 125 -12.52 -6.74 16.66
N MET A 126 -13.42 -7.44 17.35
CA MET A 126 -14.76 -6.96 17.64
C MET A 126 -14.84 -6.34 19.03
N ASP A 127 -15.96 -5.72 19.37
CA ASP A 127 -16.15 -5.07 20.64
C ASP A 127 -16.03 -6.04 21.82
N ILE A 128 -15.35 -5.60 22.88
CA ILE A 128 -15.26 -6.31 24.15
C ILE A 128 -16.60 -6.26 24.89
N TYR A 129 -17.06 -7.41 25.36
CA TYR A 129 -18.27 -7.46 26.17
C TYR A 129 -18.17 -8.46 27.35
N PRO A 130 -18.89 -8.23 28.48
CA PRO A 130 -19.55 -6.99 28.81
C PRO A 130 -18.57 -5.86 29.07
N ASN A 131 -18.97 -4.63 28.75
CA ASN A 131 -18.26 -3.42 29.13
C ASN A 131 -19.26 -2.43 29.75
N PRO A 132 -19.26 -2.18 31.08
CA PRO A 132 -18.26 -2.64 32.07
C PRO A 132 -18.28 -4.14 32.34
N ALA A 133 -17.08 -4.69 32.59
CA ALA A 133 -16.86 -6.08 32.98
C ALA A 133 -16.78 -6.22 34.51
N ASN A 134 -17.17 -7.37 35.04
CA ASN A 134 -17.10 -7.63 36.46
C ASN A 134 -15.94 -8.56 36.84
N THR A 135 -15.94 -9.81 36.36
CA THR A 135 -14.90 -10.81 36.65
C THR A 135 -14.24 -11.34 35.37
N ASN A 136 -14.87 -11.17 34.24
CA ASN A 136 -14.35 -11.56 32.95
C ASN A 136 -14.87 -10.64 31.83
N PHE A 137 -14.21 -10.71 30.71
CA PHE A 137 -14.70 -10.16 29.45
C PHE A 137 -14.52 -11.18 28.33
N THR A 138 -15.26 -10.97 27.28
CA THR A 138 -15.21 -11.72 26.05
C THR A 138 -14.73 -10.82 24.93
N LEU A 139 -13.79 -11.30 24.14
CA LEU A 139 -13.23 -10.59 22.99
C LEU A 139 -13.28 -11.51 21.76
N PRO A 140 -14.23 -11.29 20.86
CA PRO A 140 -14.24 -12.01 19.58
C PRO A 140 -13.17 -11.43 18.66
N ILE A 141 -12.45 -12.33 17.97
CA ILE A 141 -11.46 -11.98 16.96
C ILE A 141 -11.61 -12.93 15.77
N ASN A 142 -11.26 -12.45 14.59
CA ASN A 142 -11.15 -13.26 13.38
C ASN A 142 -9.73 -13.16 12.84
N LEU A 143 -9.10 -14.30 12.59
CA LEU A 143 -7.74 -14.41 12.08
C LEU A 143 -7.72 -14.91 10.64
N ASP A 144 -7.11 -14.19 9.73
CA ASP A 144 -6.93 -14.64 8.34
C ASP A 144 -5.96 -15.82 8.24
N LYS A 145 -4.94 -15.83 9.12
CA LYS A 145 -3.94 -16.89 9.19
C LYS A 145 -3.68 -17.28 10.65
N GLY A 146 -3.36 -18.56 10.87
CA GLY A 146 -2.93 -19.03 12.18
C GLY A 146 -1.62 -18.36 12.61
N GLN A 147 -1.60 -17.82 13.85
CA GLN A 147 -0.47 -17.09 14.38
C GLN A 147 -0.48 -17.01 15.91
N ARG A 148 0.63 -16.52 16.44
CA ARG A 148 0.72 -16.18 17.86
C ARG A 148 0.19 -14.76 18.07
N ILE A 149 -0.71 -14.63 19.05
CA ILE A 149 -1.29 -13.36 19.51
C ILE A 149 -0.88 -13.15 20.97
N THR A 150 -0.42 -11.97 21.30
CA THR A 150 -0.20 -11.54 22.69
C THR A 150 -1.35 -10.65 23.10
N LEU A 151 -2.05 -11.02 24.19
CA LEU A 151 -3.08 -10.22 24.82
C LEU A 151 -2.50 -9.57 26.08
N ASP A 152 -2.36 -8.26 26.05
CA ASP A 152 -1.84 -7.45 27.15
C ASP A 152 -2.95 -6.58 27.74
N ILE A 153 -2.97 -6.43 29.07
CA ILE A 153 -3.87 -5.50 29.76
C ILE A 153 -3.03 -4.46 30.49
N TYR A 154 -3.36 -3.19 30.27
CA TYR A 154 -2.70 -2.03 30.88
C TYR A 154 -3.67 -1.24 31.75
N ASN A 155 -3.18 -0.68 32.84
CA ASN A 155 -3.94 0.29 33.62
C ASN A 155 -3.83 1.71 33.00
N VAL A 156 -4.55 2.68 33.55
CA VAL A 156 -4.55 4.08 33.11
C VAL A 156 -3.19 4.78 33.19
N LEU A 157 -2.22 4.23 33.93
CA LEU A 157 -0.86 4.74 34.01
C LEU A 157 0.06 4.10 32.96
N GLY A 158 -0.47 3.24 32.06
CA GLY A 158 0.30 2.52 31.07
C GLY A 158 1.11 1.34 31.63
N VAL A 159 0.87 0.94 32.89
CA VAL A 159 1.53 -0.22 33.47
C VAL A 159 0.82 -1.49 33.03
N LYS A 160 1.57 -2.45 32.48
CA LYS A 160 1.08 -3.77 32.11
C LYS A 160 0.72 -4.56 33.36
N VAL A 161 -0.53 -4.96 33.52
CA VAL A 161 -1.07 -5.71 34.65
C VAL A 161 -1.33 -7.17 34.33
N SER A 162 -1.46 -7.53 33.08
CA SER A 162 -1.60 -8.91 32.60
C SER A 162 -1.01 -9.06 31.20
N SER A 163 -0.47 -10.24 30.91
CA SER A 163 0.03 -10.60 29.57
C SER A 163 -0.20 -12.09 29.35
N GLU A 164 -0.70 -12.48 28.21
CA GLU A 164 -0.94 -13.85 27.80
C GLU A 164 -0.61 -14.06 26.34
N GLU A 165 0.09 -15.14 26.02
CA GLU A 165 0.37 -15.57 24.65
C GLU A 165 -0.59 -16.69 24.25
N LEU A 166 -1.21 -16.54 23.09
CA LEU A 166 -2.18 -17.45 22.52
C LEU A 166 -1.72 -17.89 21.14
N ASN A 167 -1.66 -19.19 20.88
CA ASN A 167 -1.43 -19.73 19.54
C ASN A 167 -2.79 -20.10 18.94
N LEU A 168 -3.24 -19.34 17.97
CA LEU A 168 -4.57 -19.49 17.38
C LEU A 168 -4.46 -19.88 15.91
N ALA A 169 -5.37 -20.75 15.45
CA ALA A 169 -5.52 -21.07 14.05
C ALA A 169 -6.20 -19.95 13.28
N SER A 170 -6.27 -20.01 11.95
CA SER A 170 -7.10 -19.11 11.16
C SER A 170 -8.59 -19.31 11.48
N GLY A 171 -9.39 -18.24 11.36
CA GLY A 171 -10.83 -18.23 11.58
C GLY A 171 -11.27 -17.46 12.81
N ASN A 172 -12.55 -17.64 13.18
CA ASN A 172 -13.17 -16.94 14.29
C ASN A 172 -12.81 -17.57 15.63
N HIS A 173 -12.44 -16.74 16.61
CA HIS A 173 -12.16 -17.12 17.98
C HIS A 173 -12.95 -16.24 18.94
N ILE A 174 -13.34 -16.82 20.08
CA ILE A 174 -13.98 -16.10 21.18
C ILE A 174 -13.04 -16.25 22.37
N LEU A 175 -12.30 -15.20 22.66
CA LEU A 175 -11.38 -15.17 23.82
C LEU A 175 -12.17 -14.77 25.05
N VAL A 176 -12.22 -15.63 26.04
CA VAL A 176 -12.79 -15.32 27.37
C VAL A 176 -11.62 -15.15 28.33
N LYS A 177 -11.51 -13.97 28.95
CA LYS A 177 -10.45 -13.64 29.88
C LYS A 177 -11.02 -13.36 31.26
N ASP A 178 -10.67 -14.22 32.20
CA ASP A 178 -10.92 -13.97 33.64
C ASP A 178 -9.84 -13.03 34.19
N PHE A 179 -10.23 -12.16 35.12
CA PHE A 179 -9.32 -11.24 35.77
C PHE A 179 -9.74 -10.98 37.21
N ASP A 180 -8.72 -10.73 38.07
CA ASP A 180 -8.88 -10.26 39.44
C ASP A 180 -8.17 -8.90 39.55
N LEU A 181 -8.82 -7.86 39.01
CA LEU A 181 -8.30 -6.50 38.98
C LEU A 181 -9.19 -5.60 39.85
N ARG A 182 -8.60 -4.53 40.39
CA ARG A 182 -9.36 -3.50 41.11
C ARG A 182 -10.30 -2.78 40.15
N SER A 183 -11.40 -2.26 40.70
CA SER A 183 -12.29 -1.42 39.92
C SER A 183 -11.53 -0.24 39.30
N GLY A 184 -11.66 -0.04 38.01
CA GLY A 184 -10.94 0.99 37.25
C GLY A 184 -11.12 0.85 35.77
N GLN A 185 -10.45 1.72 35.02
CA GLN A 185 -10.36 1.65 33.56
C GLN A 185 -9.05 0.94 33.17
N TYR A 186 -9.14 0.06 32.20
CA TYR A 186 -8.03 -0.70 31.65
C TYR A 186 -8.09 -0.66 30.13
N PHE A 187 -6.93 -0.78 29.50
CA PHE A 187 -6.78 -0.91 28.06
C PHE A 187 -6.36 -2.33 27.72
N VAL A 188 -7.04 -2.95 26.79
CA VAL A 188 -6.70 -4.28 26.27
C VAL A 188 -6.02 -4.10 24.92
N ASN A 189 -4.80 -4.62 24.81
CA ASN A 189 -4.00 -4.57 23.59
C ASN A 189 -3.78 -5.99 23.05
N LEU A 190 -4.00 -6.18 21.76
CA LEU A 190 -3.69 -7.40 21.04
C LEU A 190 -2.56 -7.13 20.06
N ALA A 191 -1.51 -7.92 20.14
CA ALA A 191 -0.37 -7.84 19.22
C ALA A 191 -0.17 -9.19 18.52
N ALA A 192 -0.01 -9.15 17.20
CA ALA A 192 0.40 -10.29 16.40
C ALA A 192 1.94 -10.44 16.40
N GLU A 193 2.43 -11.63 16.07
CA GLU A 193 3.87 -11.92 15.95
C GLU A 193 4.59 -10.98 14.96
N ASN A 194 3.86 -10.41 13.97
CA ASN A 194 4.37 -9.47 12.97
C ASN A 194 4.45 -8.01 13.47
N GLY A 195 4.14 -7.72 14.74
CA GLY A 195 4.29 -6.40 15.35
C GLY A 195 3.11 -5.44 15.13
N ILE A 196 1.97 -5.87 14.61
CA ILE A 196 0.75 -5.06 14.49
C ILE A 196 -0.02 -5.18 15.80
N ALA A 197 -0.13 -4.06 16.53
CA ALA A 197 -0.94 -3.93 17.73
C ALA A 197 -2.22 -3.16 17.42
N ILE A 198 -3.36 -3.65 17.91
CA ILE A 198 -4.63 -2.92 17.90
C ILE A 198 -5.00 -2.63 19.36
N THR A 199 -5.28 -1.37 19.65
CA THR A 199 -5.62 -0.87 20.99
C THR A 199 -7.11 -0.54 21.04
#